data_d5a07dacbb7e110482f1880ad3d01723
#
_entry.id   d5a07dacbb7e110482f1880ad3d01723
#
_cell.length_a   1.000
_cell.length_b   1.000
_cell.length_c   1.000
_cell.angle_alpha   90.00
_cell.angle_beta   90.00
_cell.angle_gamma   90.00
#
_symmetry.space_group_name_H-M   'P 1'
#
loop_
_entity.id
_entity.type
_entity.pdbx_description
1 polymer ?
#
loop_
_entity_poly.entity_id
_entity_poly.type
_entity_poly.pdbx_seq_one_letter_code
_entity_poly.pdbx_strand_id
1 'polypeptide(L)'
;DAARAFGRALVDAGLTLVYGGGRVGVMGVIADEVMAAGGRAVGVIPELLVDKEVGHTGLSELHVVPDMHHRKKMMADLSDAFVAMPGGAGTLEELFEVYTWAQLGYHRKPVALYNIDSFYDPLI
;
A
#
# COMPACT_ATOMS: atom_id res chain seq x y z
N ASP A 1 16.13 3.73 -8.02
CA ASP A 1 15.55 2.39 -8.11
C ASP A 1 14.04 2.44 -8.33
N ALA A 2 13.43 1.30 -8.57
CA ALA A 2 12.01 1.23 -8.91
C ALA A 2 11.10 1.72 -7.77
N ALA A 3 11.47 1.47 -6.52
CA ALA A 3 10.67 1.90 -5.37
C ALA A 3 10.64 3.43 -5.25
N ARG A 4 11.79 4.06 -5.35
CA ARG A 4 11.88 5.53 -5.31
C ARG A 4 11.20 6.17 -6.51
N ALA A 5 11.38 5.59 -7.69
CA ALA A 5 10.74 6.08 -8.90
C ALA A 5 9.20 6.01 -8.78
N PHE A 6 8.68 4.94 -8.20
CA PHE A 6 7.25 4.81 -7.95
C PHE A 6 6.74 5.88 -6.98
N GLY A 7 7.44 6.10 -5.86
CA GLY A 7 7.09 7.13 -4.89
C GLY A 7 7.07 8.53 -5.52
N ARG A 8 8.09 8.84 -6.32
CA ARG A 8 8.17 10.13 -7.02
C ARG A 8 7.02 10.28 -8.02
N ALA A 9 6.69 9.22 -8.74
CA ALA A 9 5.59 9.24 -9.71
C ALA A 9 4.24 9.51 -9.03
N LEU A 10 4.01 8.97 -7.85
CA LEU A 10 2.79 9.25 -7.07
C LEU A 10 2.68 10.74 -6.76
N VAL A 11 3.77 11.35 -6.29
CA VAL A 11 3.79 12.78 -5.97
C VAL A 11 3.57 13.63 -7.22
N ASP A 12 4.25 13.30 -8.31
CA ASP A 12 4.12 14.03 -9.57
C ASP A 12 2.69 13.97 -10.14
N ALA A 13 1.98 12.87 -9.89
CA ALA A 13 0.59 12.69 -10.30
C ALA A 13 -0.41 13.29 -9.30
N GLY A 14 0.03 13.85 -8.20
CA GLY A 14 -0.84 14.42 -7.17
C GLY A 14 -1.59 13.36 -6.36
N LEU A 15 -1.05 12.15 -6.25
CA LEU A 15 -1.69 11.02 -5.58
C LEU A 15 -1.17 10.86 -4.15
N THR A 16 -2.05 10.42 -3.26
CA THR A 16 -1.71 10.06 -1.87
C THR A 16 -1.43 8.57 -1.79
N LEU A 17 -0.35 8.20 -1.12
CA LEU A 17 -0.05 6.80 -0.82
C LEU A 17 -0.83 6.35 0.41
N VAL A 18 -1.54 5.22 0.29
CA VAL A 18 -2.15 4.51 1.43
C VAL A 18 -1.52 3.12 1.48
N TYR A 19 -0.93 2.77 2.61
CA TYR A 19 -0.24 1.48 2.73
C TYR A 19 -0.26 0.98 4.18
N GLY A 20 0.45 -0.11 4.45
CA GLY A 20 0.46 -0.77 5.76
C GLY A 20 1.20 -0.07 6.88
N GLY A 21 1.77 1.10 6.66
CA GLY A 21 2.32 1.94 7.72
C GLY A 21 3.70 1.55 8.25
N GLY A 22 4.31 0.49 7.75
CA GLY A 22 5.64 0.06 8.19
C GLY A 22 6.75 0.94 7.67
N ARG A 23 7.88 0.94 8.37
CA ARG A 23 9.06 1.73 8.03
C ARG A 23 10.12 0.92 7.27
N VAL A 24 10.15 -0.39 7.49
CA VAL A 24 11.16 -1.27 6.90
C VAL A 24 10.73 -1.81 5.54
N GLY A 25 11.70 -2.17 4.72
CA GLY A 25 11.47 -2.79 3.42
C GLY A 25 11.09 -1.79 2.32
N VAL A 26 10.63 -2.34 1.19
CA VAL A 26 10.33 -1.58 -0.02
C VAL A 26 9.26 -0.52 0.22
N MET A 27 8.21 -0.85 0.95
CA MET A 27 7.12 0.09 1.21
C MET A 27 7.58 1.27 2.06
N GLY A 28 8.49 1.05 3.02
CA GLY A 28 9.10 2.13 3.78
C GLY A 28 9.89 3.09 2.89
N VAL A 29 10.62 2.56 1.92
CA VAL A 29 11.37 3.38 0.95
C VAL A 29 10.42 4.23 0.10
N ILE A 30 9.32 3.66 -0.37
CA ILE A 30 8.32 4.40 -1.15
C ILE A 30 7.72 5.53 -0.33
N ALA A 31 7.33 5.23 0.92
CA ALA A 31 6.75 6.22 1.81
C ALA A 31 7.74 7.36 2.11
N ASP A 32 9.00 7.03 2.38
CA ASP A 32 10.04 8.04 2.60
C ASP A 32 10.20 8.96 1.40
N GLU A 33 10.20 8.40 0.19
CA GLU A 33 10.34 9.20 -1.03
C GLU A 33 9.12 10.11 -1.26
N VAL A 34 7.92 9.60 -1.00
CA VAL A 34 6.69 10.41 -1.08
C VAL A 34 6.78 11.60 -0.13
N MET A 35 7.18 11.37 1.12
CA MET A 35 7.30 12.44 2.10
C MET A 35 8.41 13.42 1.75
N ALA A 36 9.56 12.93 1.30
CA ALA A 36 10.71 13.77 0.90
C ALA A 36 10.37 14.65 -0.30
N ALA A 37 9.51 14.18 -1.19
CA ALA A 37 9.09 14.92 -2.38
C ALA A 37 7.92 15.89 -2.12
N GLY A 38 7.49 16.01 -0.87
CA GLY A 38 6.40 16.92 -0.49
C GLY A 38 4.99 16.35 -0.70
N GLY A 39 4.89 15.04 -0.89
CA GLY A 39 3.62 14.36 -1.06
C GLY A 39 2.94 13.99 0.26
N ARG A 40 1.92 13.15 0.17
CA ARG A 40 1.17 12.69 1.32
C ARG A 40 1.16 11.16 1.38
N ALA A 41 1.46 10.61 2.55
CA ALA A 41 1.41 9.18 2.81
C ALA A 41 0.63 8.90 4.08
N VAL A 42 -0.28 7.93 4.00
CA VAL A 42 -1.13 7.50 5.10
C VAL A 42 -0.87 6.02 5.35
N GLY A 43 -0.50 5.68 6.58
CA GLY A 43 -0.27 4.30 7.00
C GLY A 43 -1.40 3.79 7.87
N VAL A 44 -1.69 2.49 7.75
CA VAL A 44 -2.65 1.78 8.60
C VAL A 44 -1.99 0.51 9.11
N ILE A 45 -1.79 0.39 10.42
CA ILE A 45 -1.04 -0.70 11.01
C ILE A 45 -1.79 -1.29 12.21
N PRO A 46 -1.90 -2.64 12.32
CA PRO A 46 -2.45 -3.27 13.53
C PRO A 46 -1.52 -3.07 14.72
N GLU A 47 -2.10 -2.96 15.91
CA GLU A 47 -1.35 -2.77 17.17
C GLU A 47 -0.23 -3.79 17.35
N LEU A 48 -0.51 -5.07 17.05
CA LEU A 48 0.47 -6.15 17.22
C LEU A 48 1.66 -6.05 16.26
N LEU A 49 1.55 -5.28 15.18
CA LEU A 49 2.60 -5.17 14.17
C LEU A 49 3.40 -3.87 14.27
N VAL A 50 3.03 -2.97 15.16
CA VAL A 50 3.74 -1.67 15.31
C VAL A 50 5.23 -1.89 15.55
N ASP A 51 5.59 -2.81 16.46
CA ASP A 51 6.99 -3.12 16.76
C ASP A 51 7.65 -3.94 15.66
N LYS A 52 6.94 -4.92 15.08
CA LYS A 52 7.49 -5.81 14.05
C LYS A 52 7.72 -5.13 12.72
N GLU A 53 6.78 -4.31 12.28
CA GLU A 53 6.87 -3.57 11.03
C GLU A 53 7.50 -2.20 11.22
N VAL A 54 7.84 -1.85 12.45
CA VAL A 54 8.40 -0.55 12.85
C VAL A 54 7.54 0.58 12.28
N GLY A 55 6.45 0.92 12.98
CA GLY A 55 5.53 1.97 12.55
C GLY A 55 6.26 3.23 12.12
N HIS A 56 5.90 3.75 10.96
CA HIS A 56 6.58 4.92 10.37
C HIS A 56 6.08 6.20 11.00
N THR A 57 6.95 6.90 11.73
CA THR A 57 6.59 8.13 12.47
C THR A 57 6.63 9.40 11.63
N GLY A 58 7.22 9.34 10.44
CA GLY A 58 7.37 10.49 9.53
C GLY A 58 6.24 10.67 8.53
N LEU A 59 5.17 9.89 8.63
CA LEU A 59 4.04 9.95 7.70
C LEU A 59 3.13 11.15 7.95
N SER A 60 2.30 11.48 6.95
CA SER A 60 1.23 12.48 7.11
C SER A 60 0.22 12.03 8.17
N GLU A 61 -0.16 10.74 8.15
CA GLU A 61 -1.01 10.11 9.16
C GLU A 61 -0.58 8.66 9.35
N LEU A 62 -0.62 8.19 10.59
CA LEU A 62 -0.45 6.78 10.92
C LEU A 62 -1.63 6.35 11.80
N HIS A 63 -2.46 5.46 11.28
CA HIS A 63 -3.60 4.92 12.01
C HIS A 63 -3.24 3.56 12.59
N VAL A 64 -3.30 3.45 13.91
CA VAL A 64 -3.10 2.17 14.61
C VAL A 64 -4.47 1.56 14.84
N VAL A 65 -4.70 0.37 14.28
CA VAL A 65 -5.99 -0.31 14.31
C VAL A 65 -5.91 -1.60 15.15
N PRO A 66 -7.05 -2.13 15.62
CA PRO A 66 -7.03 -3.31 16.50
C PRO A 66 -6.50 -4.58 15.84
N ASP A 67 -6.80 -4.84 14.57
CA ASP A 67 -6.47 -6.10 13.91
C ASP A 67 -6.35 -5.97 12.39
N MET A 68 -6.06 -7.09 11.71
CA MET A 68 -5.88 -7.12 10.27
C MET A 68 -7.16 -6.83 9.48
N HIS A 69 -8.32 -7.19 10.00
CA HIS A 69 -9.60 -6.88 9.34
C HIS A 69 -9.83 -5.37 9.29
N HIS A 70 -9.57 -4.67 10.39
CA HIS A 70 -9.68 -3.21 10.44
C HIS A 70 -8.66 -2.56 9.50
N ARG A 71 -7.43 -3.11 9.42
CA ARG A 71 -6.41 -2.62 8.50
C ARG A 71 -6.88 -2.68 7.05
N LYS A 72 -7.31 -3.86 6.62
CA LYS A 72 -7.77 -4.10 5.24
C LYS A 72 -8.96 -3.20 4.87
N LYS A 73 -9.95 -3.15 5.76
CA LYS A 73 -11.13 -2.32 5.53
C LYS A 73 -10.78 -0.84 5.44
N MET A 74 -9.99 -0.34 6.37
CA MET A 74 -9.61 1.07 6.40
C MET A 74 -8.77 1.45 5.18
N MET A 75 -7.80 0.62 4.79
CA MET A 75 -7.01 0.86 3.59
C MET A 75 -7.90 0.90 2.34
N ALA A 76 -8.85 -0.04 2.23
CA ALA A 76 -9.79 -0.07 1.11
C ALA A 76 -10.68 1.16 1.08
N ASP A 77 -11.21 1.58 2.22
CA ASP A 77 -12.10 2.74 2.32
C ASP A 77 -11.37 4.05 2.01
N LEU A 78 -10.10 4.17 2.39
CA LEU A 78 -9.29 5.37 2.14
C LEU A 78 -8.76 5.45 0.71
N SER A 79 -8.79 4.37 -0.04
CA SER A 79 -8.13 4.28 -1.35
C SER A 79 -9.13 4.42 -2.49
N ASP A 80 -8.72 5.11 -3.55
CA ASP A 80 -9.49 5.23 -4.79
C ASP A 80 -9.07 4.21 -5.84
N ALA A 81 -7.88 3.64 -5.68
CA ALA A 81 -7.32 2.63 -6.56
C ALA A 81 -6.31 1.79 -5.78
N PHE A 82 -6.00 0.60 -6.30
CA PHE A 82 -5.07 -0.32 -5.65
C PHE A 82 -3.96 -0.72 -6.62
N VAL A 83 -2.73 -0.76 -6.11
CA VAL A 83 -1.57 -1.24 -6.87
C VAL A 83 -0.85 -2.29 -6.05
N ALA A 84 -0.70 -3.48 -6.61
CA ALA A 84 0.09 -4.54 -5.99
C ALA A 84 1.54 -4.44 -6.45
N MET A 85 2.44 -4.30 -5.49
CA MET A 85 3.88 -4.33 -5.71
C MET A 85 4.36 -5.79 -5.68
N PRO A 86 5.52 -6.11 -6.28
CA PRO A 86 6.12 -7.43 -6.08
C PRO A 86 6.26 -7.74 -4.60
N GLY A 87 5.80 -8.91 -4.18
CA GLY A 87 5.79 -9.28 -2.76
C GLY A 87 5.44 -10.74 -2.55
N GLY A 88 5.25 -11.11 -1.31
CA GLY A 88 4.96 -12.48 -0.90
C GLY A 88 3.47 -12.81 -0.80
N ALA A 89 3.16 -13.83 0.02
CA ALA A 89 1.80 -14.34 0.18
C ALA A 89 0.81 -13.30 0.70
N GLY A 90 1.26 -12.41 1.60
CA GLY A 90 0.41 -11.35 2.13
C GLY A 90 -0.06 -10.37 1.05
N THR A 91 0.83 -10.00 0.13
CA THR A 91 0.48 -9.13 -1.00
C THR A 91 -0.54 -9.80 -1.92
N LEU A 92 -0.37 -11.09 -2.21
CA LEU A 92 -1.30 -11.86 -3.03
C LEU A 92 -2.66 -11.99 -2.35
N GLU A 93 -2.69 -12.22 -1.04
CA GLU A 93 -3.92 -12.29 -0.28
C GLU A 93 -4.72 -10.98 -0.39
N GLU A 94 -4.07 -9.86 -0.16
CA GLU A 94 -4.70 -8.55 -0.25
C GLU A 94 -5.18 -8.25 -1.67
N LEU A 95 -4.37 -8.58 -2.68
CA LEU A 95 -4.72 -8.40 -4.08
C LEU A 95 -5.98 -9.17 -4.45
N PHE A 96 -6.04 -10.46 -4.12
CA PHE A 96 -7.19 -11.29 -4.44
C PHE A 96 -8.43 -10.88 -3.67
N GLU A 97 -8.28 -10.41 -2.44
CA GLU A 97 -9.41 -9.91 -1.65
C GLU A 97 -10.04 -8.67 -2.28
N VAL A 98 -9.24 -7.66 -2.62
CA VAL A 98 -9.79 -6.44 -3.25
C VAL A 98 -10.35 -6.72 -4.64
N TYR A 99 -9.75 -7.64 -5.38
CA TYR A 99 -10.27 -8.08 -6.67
C TYR A 99 -11.62 -8.78 -6.53
N THR A 100 -11.73 -9.66 -5.55
CA THR A 100 -12.98 -10.36 -5.24
C THR A 100 -14.09 -9.38 -4.85
N TRP A 101 -13.77 -8.41 -4.00
CA TRP A 101 -14.74 -7.38 -3.62
C TRP A 101 -15.23 -6.58 -4.82
N ALA A 102 -14.34 -6.28 -5.77
CA ALA A 102 -14.73 -5.60 -7.00
C ALA A 102 -15.70 -6.45 -7.83
N GLN A 103 -15.44 -7.76 -7.95
CA GLN A 103 -16.33 -8.68 -8.65
C GLN A 103 -17.68 -8.81 -7.98
N LEU A 104 -17.74 -8.74 -6.64
CA LEU A 104 -18.99 -8.81 -5.88
C LEU A 104 -19.75 -7.47 -5.87
N GLY A 105 -19.19 -6.43 -6.46
CA GLY A 105 -19.83 -5.13 -6.55
C GLY A 105 -19.67 -4.25 -5.32
N TYR A 106 -18.78 -4.61 -4.38
CA TYR A 106 -18.53 -3.81 -3.19
C TYR A 106 -17.78 -2.52 -3.49
N HIS A 107 -17.05 -2.46 -4.58
CA HIS A 107 -16.42 -1.24 -5.10
C HIS A 107 -16.19 -1.33 -6.61
N ARG A 108 -15.91 -0.19 -7.22
CA ARG A 108 -15.56 -0.07 -8.65
C ARG A 108 -14.18 0.54 -8.84
N LYS A 109 -13.32 0.40 -7.83
CA LYS A 109 -11.98 1.01 -7.84
C LYS A 109 -11.03 0.16 -8.69
N PRO A 110 -10.17 0.78 -9.51
CA PRO A 110 -9.22 0.03 -10.33
C PRO A 110 -8.18 -0.69 -9.47
N VAL A 111 -7.77 -1.87 -9.92
CA VAL A 111 -6.73 -2.69 -9.32
C VAL A 111 -5.66 -2.95 -10.38
N ALA A 112 -4.41 -2.60 -10.08
CA ALA A 112 -3.29 -2.75 -10.99
C ALA A 112 -2.15 -3.57 -10.37
N LEU A 113 -1.35 -4.18 -11.23
CA LEU A 113 -0.12 -4.86 -10.84
C LEU A 113 1.08 -4.03 -11.31
N TYR A 114 2.00 -3.73 -10.40
CA TYR A 114 3.27 -3.12 -10.79
C TYR A 114 4.22 -4.26 -11.17
N ASN A 115 4.28 -4.56 -12.45
CA ASN A 115 4.98 -5.74 -12.96
C ASN A 115 6.46 -5.47 -13.22
N ILE A 116 7.21 -5.21 -12.15
CA ILE A 116 8.65 -4.96 -12.21
C ILE A 116 9.37 -6.26 -12.56
N ASP A 117 10.25 -6.22 -13.57
CA ASP A 117 11.06 -7.37 -13.99
C ASP A 117 10.21 -8.61 -14.29
N SER A 118 9.00 -8.39 -14.83
CA SER A 118 8.06 -9.48 -15.16
C SER A 118 7.66 -10.35 -13.96
N PHE A 119 7.70 -9.80 -12.75
CA PHE A 119 7.38 -10.54 -11.51
C PHE A 119 6.02 -11.20 -11.54
N TYR A 120 5.01 -10.52 -12.12
CA TYR A 120 3.63 -11.01 -12.17
C TYR A 120 3.27 -11.74 -13.47
N ASP A 121 4.21 -11.96 -14.39
CA ASP A 121 3.91 -12.65 -15.65
C ASP A 121 3.22 -14.00 -15.44
N PRO A 122 3.62 -14.87 -14.48
CA PRO A 122 2.93 -16.13 -14.24
C PRO A 122 1.46 -15.98 -13.82
N LEU A 123 1.09 -14.82 -13.30
CA LEU A 123 -0.28 -14.55 -12.83
C LEU A 123 -1.17 -13.97 -13.93
N ILE A 124 -0.56 -13.30 -14.88
CA ILE A 124 -1.25 -12.67 -15.99
C ILE A 124 -1.44 -13.70 -17.10
#